data_04fd7c21b9fde6a960fac329fd7a69cf
#
_entry.id   04fd7c21b9fde6a960fac329fd7a69cf
#
_cell.length_a   1.000
_cell.length_b   1.000
_cell.length_c   1.000
_cell.angle_alpha   90.00
_cell.angle_beta   90.00
_cell.angle_gamma   90.00
#
_symmetry.space_group_name_H-M   'P 1'
#
loop_
_entity.id
_entity.type
_entity.pdbx_description
1 polymer ?
#
loop_
_entity_poly.entity_id
_entity_poly.type
_entity_poly.pdbx_seq_one_letter_code
_entity_poly.pdbx_strand_id
1 'polypeptide(L)'
;MCGDWYDLVDLPEGRFAAAVGDITGHGLEAAAFMGMLRSALSAAIRALERPAQALEVVGLYARSVHGALNTTAVKTLIDPTSHLIIYSSAGHPPLILLHPDGTCDLLDQATDPPLAARMQHVPRPEAGQTYTPGDTLVLYTDGLIERRDEDIDTGLGRLTAALARSRALAPEAMADALLAHLGVAGGARDDIALIIIRL
;
A
#
# COMPACT_ATOMS: atom_id res chain seq x y z
N MET A 1 -17.98 -7.26 -3.72
CA MET A 1 -16.95 -7.25 -4.79
C MET A 1 -16.11 -6.03 -4.56
N CYS A 2 -14.81 -6.25 -4.49
CA CYS A 2 -13.78 -5.45 -3.88
C CYS A 2 -13.32 -4.27 -4.72
N GLY A 3 -13.14 -3.09 -4.13
CA GLY A 3 -12.35 -1.97 -4.63
C GLY A 3 -10.86 -2.15 -4.35
N ASP A 4 -10.53 -2.92 -3.33
CA ASP A 4 -9.15 -3.19 -2.87
C ASP A 4 -8.38 -4.09 -3.81
N TRP A 5 -7.09 -3.79 -3.95
CA TRP A 5 -6.18 -4.57 -4.76
C TRP A 5 -4.75 -4.53 -4.23
N TYR A 6 -3.98 -5.53 -4.62
CA TYR A 6 -2.54 -5.57 -4.42
C TYR A 6 -1.84 -6.04 -5.70
N ASP A 7 -0.56 -5.74 -5.79
CA ASP A 7 0.30 -6.15 -6.90
C ASP A 7 1.74 -6.37 -6.44
N LEU A 8 2.37 -7.41 -6.97
CA LEU A 8 3.79 -7.70 -6.80
C LEU A 8 4.40 -7.86 -8.19
N VAL A 9 5.51 -7.20 -8.42
CA VAL A 9 6.15 -7.12 -9.72
C VAL A 9 7.64 -7.38 -9.57
N ASP A 10 8.12 -8.45 -10.19
CA ASP A 10 9.55 -8.68 -10.34
C ASP A 10 10.14 -7.70 -11.36
N LEU A 11 11.29 -7.13 -11.01
CA LEU A 11 12.05 -6.19 -11.83
C LEU A 11 13.46 -6.72 -12.05
N PRO A 12 14.19 -6.18 -13.06
CA PRO A 12 15.58 -6.57 -13.30
C PRO A 12 16.47 -6.39 -12.06
N GLU A 13 17.61 -7.10 -12.06
CA GLU A 13 18.66 -7.00 -11.03
C GLU A 13 18.20 -7.44 -9.62
N GLY A 14 17.21 -8.33 -9.53
CA GLY A 14 16.70 -8.84 -8.25
C GLY A 14 15.86 -7.85 -7.47
N ARG A 15 15.54 -6.70 -8.05
CA ARG A 15 14.60 -5.73 -7.48
C ARG A 15 13.16 -6.20 -7.65
N PHE A 16 12.28 -5.71 -6.82
CA PHE A 16 10.85 -5.97 -6.95
C PHE A 16 10.04 -4.77 -6.48
N ALA A 17 8.81 -4.70 -6.92
CA ALA A 17 7.90 -3.64 -6.56
C ALA A 17 6.61 -4.20 -5.98
N ALA A 18 6.09 -3.56 -4.93
CA ALA A 18 4.81 -3.88 -4.32
C ALA A 18 3.86 -2.68 -4.42
N ALA A 19 2.57 -2.95 -4.47
CA ALA A 19 1.54 -1.94 -4.40
C ALA A 19 0.30 -2.46 -3.69
N VAL A 20 -0.40 -1.56 -3.02
CA VAL A 20 -1.79 -1.72 -2.60
C VAL A 20 -2.56 -0.48 -2.99
N GLY A 21 -3.85 -0.60 -3.17
CA GLY A 21 -4.73 0.52 -3.47
C GLY A 21 -6.18 0.16 -3.21
N ASP A 22 -7.01 1.21 -3.14
CA ASP A 22 -8.44 1.10 -2.97
C ASP A 22 -9.19 2.06 -3.90
N ILE A 23 -10.30 1.59 -4.44
CA ILE A 23 -11.24 2.38 -5.23
C ILE A 23 -12.53 2.55 -4.44
N THR A 24 -12.91 3.79 -4.20
CA THR A 24 -14.19 4.12 -3.58
C THR A 24 -15.36 3.54 -4.39
N GLY A 25 -16.14 2.67 -3.78
CA GLY A 25 -17.32 2.06 -4.41
C GLY A 25 -17.36 0.55 -4.26
N HIS A 26 -18.43 -0.05 -4.76
CA HIS A 26 -18.63 -1.51 -4.68
C HIS A 26 -19.29 -2.04 -5.96
N GLY A 27 -19.16 -3.33 -6.19
CA GLY A 27 -19.80 -4.01 -7.30
C GLY A 27 -18.89 -4.20 -8.52
N LEU A 28 -19.49 -4.59 -9.63
CA LEU A 28 -18.77 -5.01 -10.84
C LEU A 28 -18.01 -3.83 -11.50
N GLU A 29 -18.57 -2.63 -11.43
CA GLU A 29 -17.97 -1.43 -12.02
C GLU A 29 -16.69 -1.04 -11.29
N ALA A 30 -16.72 -1.00 -9.95
CA ALA A 30 -15.52 -0.74 -9.13
C ALA A 30 -14.44 -1.81 -9.38
N ALA A 31 -14.83 -3.09 -9.44
CA ALA A 31 -13.90 -4.18 -9.74
C ALA A 31 -13.27 -4.08 -11.14
N ALA A 32 -14.02 -3.60 -12.13
CA ALA A 32 -13.48 -3.37 -13.48
C ALA A 32 -12.45 -2.22 -13.47
N PHE A 33 -12.76 -1.10 -12.83
CA PHE A 33 -11.82 0.03 -12.70
C PHE A 33 -10.57 -0.35 -11.91
N MET A 34 -10.74 -1.07 -10.81
CA MET A 34 -9.63 -1.62 -10.04
C MET A 34 -8.68 -2.44 -10.93
N GLY A 35 -9.22 -3.36 -11.72
CA GLY A 35 -8.43 -4.18 -12.65
C GLY A 35 -7.68 -3.34 -13.69
N MET A 36 -8.30 -2.29 -14.22
CA MET A 36 -7.68 -1.36 -15.18
C MET A 36 -6.54 -0.57 -14.54
N LEU A 37 -6.75 0.03 -13.36
CA LEU A 37 -5.73 0.84 -12.68
C LEU A 37 -4.58 -0.02 -12.17
N ARG A 38 -4.86 -1.19 -11.59
CA ARG A 38 -3.85 -2.17 -11.20
C ARG A 38 -2.97 -2.57 -12.39
N SER A 39 -3.58 -2.92 -13.54
CA SER A 39 -2.84 -3.31 -14.73
C SER A 39 -1.99 -2.16 -15.29
N ALA A 40 -2.54 -0.94 -15.30
CA ALA A 40 -1.82 0.25 -15.73
C ALA A 40 -0.61 0.53 -14.81
N LEU A 41 -0.76 0.41 -13.48
CA LEU A 41 0.32 0.62 -12.53
C LEU A 41 1.40 -0.45 -12.64
N SER A 42 0.98 -1.70 -12.83
CA SER A 42 1.89 -2.83 -13.04
C SER A 42 2.73 -2.68 -14.32
N ALA A 43 2.15 -2.12 -15.38
CA ALA A 43 2.88 -1.82 -16.61
C ALA A 43 3.80 -0.60 -16.44
N ALA A 44 3.32 0.46 -15.80
CA ALA A 44 4.07 1.70 -15.61
C ALA A 44 5.36 1.48 -14.81
N ILE A 45 5.33 0.69 -13.72
CA ILE A 45 6.52 0.45 -12.90
C ILE A 45 7.58 -0.35 -13.63
N ARG A 46 7.20 -1.26 -14.54
CA ARG A 46 8.14 -2.01 -15.37
C ARG A 46 8.88 -1.13 -16.38
N ALA A 47 8.23 -0.04 -16.80
CA ALA A 47 8.80 0.87 -17.81
C ALA A 47 9.60 2.02 -17.20
N LEU A 48 9.17 2.51 -16.03
CA LEU A 48 9.71 3.73 -15.42
C LEU A 48 10.61 3.45 -14.21
N GLU A 49 10.40 2.31 -13.55
CA GLU A 49 11.15 1.86 -12.36
C GLU A 49 11.19 2.89 -11.20
N ARG A 50 10.27 3.86 -11.22
CA ARG A 50 10.13 4.90 -10.18
C ARG A 50 8.69 4.97 -9.71
N PRO A 51 8.43 4.72 -8.41
CA PRO A 51 7.09 4.72 -7.83
C PRO A 51 6.29 5.99 -8.10
N ALA A 52 6.91 7.16 -7.92
CA ALA A 52 6.25 8.45 -8.14
C ALA A 52 5.84 8.63 -9.60
N GLN A 53 6.71 8.30 -10.55
CA GLN A 53 6.43 8.42 -11.98
C GLN A 53 5.34 7.43 -12.43
N ALA A 54 5.39 6.20 -11.90
CA ALA A 54 4.36 5.20 -12.18
C ALA A 54 2.98 5.66 -11.69
N LEU A 55 2.89 6.17 -10.45
CA LEU A 55 1.65 6.72 -9.91
C LEU A 55 1.18 7.97 -10.67
N GLU A 56 2.10 8.79 -11.19
CA GLU A 56 1.75 9.96 -11.98
C GLU A 56 1.07 9.57 -13.30
N VAL A 57 1.67 8.63 -14.04
CA VAL A 57 1.08 8.10 -15.29
C VAL A 57 -0.29 7.50 -15.05
N VAL A 58 -0.42 6.70 -13.98
CA VAL A 58 -1.71 6.08 -13.64
C VAL A 58 -2.73 7.14 -13.15
N GLY A 59 -2.28 8.17 -12.45
CA GLY A 59 -3.13 9.29 -12.06
C GLY A 59 -3.69 10.07 -13.26
N LEU A 60 -2.89 10.27 -14.31
CA LEU A 60 -3.37 10.86 -15.58
C LEU A 60 -4.40 9.96 -16.27
N TYR A 61 -4.14 8.66 -16.28
CA TYR A 61 -5.08 7.68 -16.84
C TYR A 61 -6.40 7.63 -16.03
N ALA A 62 -6.32 7.63 -14.70
CA ALA A 62 -7.48 7.58 -13.81
C ALA A 62 -8.46 8.75 -14.05
N ARG A 63 -7.97 9.93 -14.46
CA ARG A 63 -8.83 11.07 -14.82
C ARG A 63 -9.71 10.81 -16.04
N SER A 64 -9.29 9.96 -16.95
CA SER A 64 -10.06 9.58 -18.14
C SER A 64 -11.08 8.48 -17.87
N VAL A 65 -11.00 7.85 -16.69
CA VAL A 65 -11.88 6.74 -16.30
C VAL A 65 -12.97 7.28 -15.37
N HIS A 66 -14.22 7.25 -15.83
CA HIS A 66 -15.36 7.62 -14.98
C HIS A 66 -15.47 6.64 -13.82
N GLY A 67 -15.54 7.14 -12.58
CA GLY A 67 -15.61 6.31 -11.37
C GLY A 67 -14.28 6.11 -10.66
N ALA A 68 -13.15 6.50 -11.24
CA ALA A 68 -11.81 6.39 -10.59
C ALA A 68 -11.49 7.57 -9.65
N LEU A 69 -12.45 8.47 -9.39
CA LEU A 69 -12.27 9.58 -8.46
C LEU A 69 -12.04 9.04 -7.04
N ASN A 70 -11.09 9.65 -6.33
CA ASN A 70 -10.68 9.27 -4.96
C ASN A 70 -10.03 7.88 -4.83
N THR A 71 -9.53 7.30 -5.91
CA THR A 71 -8.72 6.10 -5.82
C THR A 71 -7.42 6.38 -5.07
N THR A 72 -7.18 5.63 -4.02
CA THR A 72 -5.92 5.67 -3.27
C THR A 72 -4.98 4.55 -3.75
N ALA A 73 -3.69 4.81 -3.71
CA ALA A 73 -2.67 3.80 -4.01
C ALA A 73 -1.33 4.17 -3.41
N VAL A 74 -0.58 3.18 -2.98
CA VAL A 74 0.84 3.31 -2.66
C VAL A 74 1.64 2.34 -3.52
N LYS A 75 2.79 2.79 -4.00
CA LYS A 75 3.72 1.98 -4.79
C LYS A 75 5.11 2.04 -4.18
N THR A 76 5.75 0.87 -4.08
CA THR A 76 7.14 0.74 -3.63
C THR A 76 8.01 0.12 -4.72
N LEU A 77 9.30 0.43 -4.66
CA LEU A 77 10.39 -0.30 -5.28
C LEU A 77 11.34 -0.73 -4.16
N ILE A 78 11.64 -2.01 -4.08
CA ILE A 78 12.54 -2.58 -3.09
C ILE A 78 13.80 -3.08 -3.81
N ASP A 79 14.95 -2.60 -3.36
CA ASP A 79 16.26 -3.02 -3.83
C ASP A 79 16.99 -3.78 -2.71
N PRO A 80 17.08 -5.10 -2.79
CA PRO A 80 17.79 -5.90 -1.77
C PRO A 80 19.30 -5.70 -1.78
N THR A 81 19.88 -5.19 -2.86
CA THR A 81 21.32 -4.98 -2.95
C THR A 81 21.76 -3.74 -2.17
N SER A 82 20.99 -2.67 -2.27
CA SER A 82 21.25 -1.42 -1.55
C SER A 82 20.52 -1.32 -0.20
N HIS A 83 19.68 -2.30 0.13
CA HIS A 83 18.78 -2.29 1.29
C HIS A 83 17.92 -1.02 1.34
N LEU A 84 17.34 -0.66 0.20
CA LEU A 84 16.58 0.57 0.03
C LEU A 84 15.14 0.26 -0.41
N ILE A 85 14.19 0.92 0.25
CA ILE A 85 12.80 1.02 -0.18
C ILE A 85 12.60 2.42 -0.73
N ILE A 86 12.16 2.55 -1.97
CA ILE A 86 11.70 3.81 -2.54
C ILE A 86 10.17 3.72 -2.64
N TYR A 87 9.47 4.77 -2.26
CA TYR A 87 8.00 4.75 -2.25
C TYR A 87 7.38 6.10 -2.60
N SER A 88 6.13 6.04 -3.03
CA SER A 88 5.26 7.19 -3.24
C SER A 88 3.82 6.78 -2.92
N SER A 89 3.05 7.68 -2.31
CA SER A 89 1.66 7.45 -1.92
C SER A 89 0.74 8.48 -2.58
N ALA A 90 -0.39 8.00 -3.05
CA ALA A 90 -1.49 8.77 -3.63
C ALA A 90 -2.73 8.66 -2.74
N GLY A 91 -2.79 9.43 -1.64
CA GLY A 91 -3.89 9.44 -0.68
C GLY A 91 -4.05 8.17 0.15
N HIS A 92 -3.07 7.29 0.12
CA HIS A 92 -3.12 5.99 0.79
C HIS A 92 -2.53 6.07 2.19
N PRO A 93 -3.00 5.26 3.17
CA PRO A 93 -2.40 5.19 4.50
C PRO A 93 -0.89 4.90 4.45
N PRO A 94 -0.11 5.35 5.46
CA PRO A 94 1.33 5.15 5.48
C PRO A 94 1.69 3.67 5.54
N LEU A 95 2.72 3.28 4.81
CA LEU A 95 3.35 1.97 4.96
C LEU A 95 4.01 1.86 6.34
N ILE A 96 4.19 0.65 6.82
CA ILE A 96 4.86 0.40 8.10
C ILE A 96 6.12 -0.42 7.86
N LEU A 97 7.25 0.05 8.37
CA LEU A 97 8.47 -0.72 8.51
C LEU A 97 8.60 -1.17 9.97
N LEU A 98 8.38 -2.46 10.21
CA LEU A 98 8.50 -3.09 11.52
C LEU A 98 9.91 -3.62 11.71
N HIS A 99 10.56 -3.21 12.79
CA HIS A 99 11.90 -3.66 13.18
C HIS A 99 11.85 -4.92 14.06
N PRO A 100 12.96 -5.70 14.11
CA PRO A 100 13.03 -6.89 14.96
C PRO A 100 12.87 -6.63 16.46
N ASP A 101 13.16 -5.41 16.93
CA ASP A 101 12.93 -4.98 18.30
C ASP A 101 11.46 -4.68 18.62
N GLY A 102 10.62 -4.57 17.59
CA GLY A 102 9.19 -4.29 17.69
C GLY A 102 8.84 -2.81 17.49
N THR A 103 9.81 -1.94 17.23
CA THR A 103 9.53 -0.56 16.82
C THR A 103 8.99 -0.52 15.39
N CYS A 104 8.20 0.51 15.11
CA CYS A 104 7.57 0.69 13.79
C CYS A 104 7.83 2.10 13.30
N ASP A 105 8.36 2.22 12.07
CA ASP A 105 8.44 3.48 11.35
C ASP A 105 7.25 3.61 10.40
N LEU A 106 6.59 4.76 10.42
CA LEU A 106 5.54 5.09 9.46
C LEU A 106 6.19 5.80 8.25
N LEU A 107 6.01 5.22 7.05
CA LEU A 107 6.57 5.76 5.82
C LEU A 107 5.56 6.73 5.18
N ASP A 108 5.53 7.97 5.65
CA ASP A 108 4.57 9.02 5.31
C ASP A 108 5.15 10.23 4.56
N GLN A 109 6.47 10.27 4.31
CA GLN A 109 7.17 11.44 3.76
C GLN A 109 6.87 11.71 2.28
N ALA A 110 6.32 10.75 1.55
CA ALA A 110 5.98 10.86 0.14
C ALA A 110 4.46 10.80 -0.11
N THR A 111 3.68 11.44 0.75
CA THR A 111 2.21 11.47 0.64
C THR A 111 1.75 12.60 -0.30
N ASP A 112 0.77 12.29 -1.14
CA ASP A 112 0.18 13.17 -2.14
C ASP A 112 -1.32 12.86 -2.29
N PRO A 113 -2.16 13.76 -2.81
CA PRO A 113 -3.58 13.49 -3.01
C PRO A 113 -3.88 12.24 -3.86
N PRO A 114 -5.08 11.63 -3.72
CA PRO A 114 -5.53 10.48 -4.51
C PRO A 114 -5.27 10.61 -6.00
N LEU A 115 -5.25 9.49 -6.72
CA LEU A 115 -4.76 9.43 -8.11
C LEU A 115 -5.39 10.46 -9.05
N ALA A 116 -6.70 10.62 -9.05
CA ALA A 116 -7.41 11.52 -9.95
C ALA A 116 -7.67 12.93 -9.38
N ALA A 117 -7.30 13.18 -8.11
CA ALA A 117 -7.68 14.42 -7.41
C ALA A 117 -6.87 15.65 -7.83
N ARG A 118 -5.73 15.48 -8.47
CA ARG A 118 -4.89 16.60 -8.93
C ARG A 118 -5.38 17.17 -10.23
N MET A 119 -5.61 18.47 -10.27
CA MET A 119 -6.01 19.18 -11.50
C MET A 119 -4.82 19.61 -12.38
N GLN A 120 -3.63 19.73 -11.82
CA GLN A 120 -2.42 20.16 -12.52
C GLN A 120 -1.38 19.05 -12.55
N HIS A 121 -0.57 19.04 -13.60
CA HIS A 121 0.57 18.15 -13.71
C HIS A 121 1.73 18.66 -12.83
N VAL A 122 1.81 18.12 -11.64
CA VAL A 122 2.88 18.40 -10.67
C VAL A 122 3.53 17.06 -10.33
N PRO A 123 4.86 16.93 -10.36
CA PRO A 123 5.54 15.69 -9.99
C PRO A 123 5.10 15.20 -8.62
N ARG A 124 4.82 13.91 -8.48
CA ARG A 124 4.52 13.30 -7.19
C ARG A 124 5.77 13.20 -6.34
N PRO A 125 5.68 13.37 -5.02
CA PRO A 125 6.80 13.16 -4.13
C PRO A 125 7.23 11.68 -4.13
N GLU A 126 8.50 11.46 -3.88
CA GLU A 126 9.10 10.15 -3.69
C GLU A 126 10.06 10.21 -2.52
N ALA A 127 10.06 9.21 -1.66
CA ALA A 127 10.96 9.11 -0.52
C ALA A 127 11.69 7.76 -0.52
N GLY A 128 12.85 7.74 0.10
CA GLY A 128 13.66 6.54 0.31
C GLY A 128 13.79 6.21 1.78
N GLN A 129 13.64 4.94 2.13
CA GLN A 129 13.84 4.39 3.46
C GLN A 129 14.83 3.24 3.39
N THR A 130 15.93 3.31 4.13
CA THR A 130 16.83 2.17 4.31
C THR A 130 16.24 1.18 5.30
N TYR A 131 16.56 -0.09 5.10
CA TYR A 131 16.16 -1.16 6.00
C TYR A 131 17.35 -2.06 6.36
N THR A 132 17.19 -2.85 7.39
CA THR A 132 18.16 -3.89 7.79
C THR A 132 17.56 -5.28 7.59
N PRO A 133 18.39 -6.31 7.31
CA PRO A 133 17.90 -7.69 7.23
C PRO A 133 17.13 -8.08 8.49
N GLY A 134 15.91 -8.60 8.30
CA GLY A 134 14.99 -8.94 9.38
C GLY A 134 13.90 -7.91 9.64
N ASP A 135 14.01 -6.70 9.07
CA ASP A 135 12.89 -5.76 9.03
C ASP A 135 11.72 -6.34 8.23
N THR A 136 10.53 -5.85 8.48
CA THR A 136 9.31 -6.29 7.78
C THR A 136 8.55 -5.10 7.25
N LEU A 137 8.40 -5.03 5.94
CA LEU A 137 7.56 -4.03 5.29
C LEU A 137 6.11 -4.52 5.22
N VAL A 138 5.19 -3.65 5.64
CA VAL A 138 3.75 -3.93 5.65
C VAL A 138 3.02 -2.88 4.82
N LEU A 139 2.29 -3.34 3.80
CA LEU A 139 1.38 -2.56 2.98
C LEU A 139 -0.04 -3.06 3.26
N TYR A 140 -1.00 -2.18 3.40
CA TYR A 140 -2.37 -2.54 3.74
C TYR A 140 -3.36 -1.48 3.27
N THR A 141 -4.62 -1.84 3.08
CA THR A 141 -5.72 -0.91 2.81
C THR A 141 -6.42 -0.49 4.10
N ASP A 142 -7.15 0.61 4.04
CA ASP A 142 -7.78 1.25 5.20
C ASP A 142 -8.79 0.37 5.95
N GLY A 143 -9.44 -0.58 5.25
CA GLY A 143 -10.32 -1.58 5.87
C GLY A 143 -9.67 -2.38 7.01
N LEU A 144 -8.32 -2.40 7.08
CA LEU A 144 -7.60 -3.02 8.19
C LEU A 144 -7.59 -2.17 9.46
N ILE A 145 -7.63 -0.85 9.33
CA ILE A 145 -7.45 0.12 10.44
C ILE A 145 -8.70 0.94 10.72
N GLU A 146 -9.53 1.22 9.71
CA GLU A 146 -10.67 2.11 9.83
C GLU A 146 -11.83 1.48 10.60
N ARG A 147 -12.42 2.25 11.53
CA ARG A 147 -13.66 1.94 12.24
C ARG A 147 -14.53 3.18 12.33
N ARG A 148 -15.86 3.00 12.27
CA ARG A 148 -16.85 4.08 12.17
C ARG A 148 -16.76 5.18 13.22
N ASP A 149 -16.31 4.85 14.42
CA ASP A 149 -16.34 5.75 15.58
C ASP A 149 -14.92 6.03 16.12
N GLU A 150 -13.90 5.76 15.33
CA GLU A 150 -12.50 5.95 15.70
C GLU A 150 -11.79 6.86 14.69
N ASP A 151 -10.80 7.62 15.14
CA ASP A 151 -9.88 8.29 14.25
C ASP A 151 -8.84 7.31 13.66
N ILE A 152 -8.24 7.71 12.55
CA ILE A 152 -7.27 6.88 11.84
C ILE A 152 -6.01 6.60 12.69
N ASP A 153 -5.61 7.53 13.56
CA ASP A 153 -4.43 7.40 14.42
C ASP A 153 -4.64 6.30 15.47
N THR A 154 -5.86 6.18 15.98
CA THR A 154 -6.25 5.06 16.88
C THR A 154 -6.14 3.72 16.14
N GLY A 155 -6.59 3.66 14.89
CA GLY A 155 -6.45 2.47 14.05
C GLY A 155 -5.00 2.10 13.77
N LEU A 156 -4.17 3.08 13.43
CA LEU A 156 -2.72 2.91 13.22
C LEU A 156 -2.01 2.44 14.50
N GLY A 157 -2.34 3.05 15.65
CA GLY A 157 -1.79 2.63 16.94
C GLY A 157 -2.15 1.18 17.30
N ARG A 158 -3.35 0.74 16.95
CA ARG A 158 -3.79 -0.65 17.13
C ARG A 158 -3.04 -1.61 16.20
N LEU A 159 -2.83 -1.23 14.94
CA LEU A 159 -2.08 -2.02 13.96
C LEU A 159 -0.60 -2.14 14.36
N THR A 160 0.07 -1.05 14.68
CA THR A 160 1.49 -1.06 15.10
C THR A 160 1.70 -1.88 16.38
N ALA A 161 0.79 -1.78 17.35
CA ALA A 161 0.83 -2.62 18.55
C ALA A 161 0.63 -4.12 18.26
N ALA A 162 -0.21 -4.47 17.29
CA ALA A 162 -0.41 -5.85 16.86
C ALA A 162 0.83 -6.39 16.12
N LEU A 163 1.42 -5.58 15.24
CA LEU A 163 2.67 -5.90 14.53
C LEU A 163 3.82 -6.15 15.51
N ALA A 164 4.02 -5.27 16.49
CA ALA A 164 5.06 -5.42 17.51
C ALA A 164 4.94 -6.74 18.28
N ARG A 165 3.72 -7.17 18.61
CA ARG A 165 3.47 -8.47 19.27
C ARG A 165 3.77 -9.65 18.36
N SER A 166 3.58 -9.51 17.06
CA SER A 166 3.73 -10.58 16.06
C SER A 166 5.10 -10.61 15.38
N ARG A 167 6.03 -9.73 15.76
CA ARG A 167 7.32 -9.49 15.07
C ARG A 167 8.19 -10.74 14.83
N ALA A 168 8.08 -11.73 15.74
CA ALA A 168 8.85 -12.97 15.64
C ALA A 168 8.21 -14.04 14.73
N LEU A 169 6.98 -13.80 14.25
CA LEU A 169 6.26 -14.73 13.41
C LEU A 169 6.76 -14.63 11.96
N ALA A 170 6.63 -15.74 11.23
CA ALA A 170 6.77 -15.74 9.77
C ALA A 170 5.64 -14.88 9.14
N PRO A 171 5.84 -14.28 7.95
CA PRO A 171 4.88 -13.35 7.34
C PRO A 171 3.45 -13.89 7.28
N GLU A 172 3.26 -15.15 6.91
CA GLU A 172 1.95 -15.80 6.81
C GLU A 172 1.25 -15.90 8.19
N ALA A 173 1.98 -16.37 9.20
CA ALA A 173 1.46 -16.47 10.57
C ALA A 173 1.24 -15.06 11.19
N MET A 174 2.03 -14.07 10.79
CA MET A 174 1.84 -12.68 11.18
C MET A 174 0.53 -12.14 10.59
N ALA A 175 0.24 -12.41 9.31
CA ALA A 175 -1.02 -11.99 8.68
C ALA A 175 -2.23 -12.57 9.43
N ASP A 176 -2.23 -13.87 9.72
CA ASP A 176 -3.30 -14.52 10.47
C ASP A 176 -3.48 -13.91 11.87
N ALA A 177 -2.37 -13.67 12.57
CA ALA A 177 -2.39 -13.06 13.90
C ALA A 177 -2.93 -11.62 13.87
N LEU A 178 -2.59 -10.83 12.85
CA LEU A 178 -3.10 -9.47 12.65
C LEU A 178 -4.60 -9.49 12.39
N LEU A 179 -5.08 -10.29 11.45
CA LEU A 179 -6.52 -10.41 11.13
C LEU A 179 -7.34 -10.85 12.35
N ALA A 180 -6.83 -11.79 13.14
CA ALA A 180 -7.47 -12.22 14.37
C ALA A 180 -7.49 -11.11 15.44
N HIS A 181 -6.35 -10.43 15.66
CA HIS A 181 -6.21 -9.38 16.68
C HIS A 181 -7.05 -8.13 16.38
N LEU A 182 -7.13 -7.77 15.10
CA LEU A 182 -7.89 -6.61 14.65
C LEU A 182 -9.40 -6.91 14.54
N GLY A 183 -9.80 -8.17 14.78
CA GLY A 183 -11.19 -8.58 14.80
C GLY A 183 -11.86 -8.60 13.43
N VAL A 184 -11.07 -8.72 12.36
CA VAL A 184 -11.56 -8.76 10.98
C VAL A 184 -11.69 -10.18 10.43
N ALA A 185 -11.18 -11.19 11.13
CA ALA A 185 -11.27 -12.60 10.76
C ALA A 185 -12.70 -13.14 10.69
N GLY A 186 -13.68 -12.48 11.33
CA GLY A 186 -15.10 -12.84 11.35
C GLY A 186 -15.96 -12.16 10.28
N GLY A 187 -15.35 -11.47 9.34
CA GLY A 187 -16.00 -10.67 8.29
C GLY A 187 -15.75 -9.18 8.52
N ALA A 188 -14.77 -8.65 7.82
CA ALA A 188 -14.56 -7.21 7.73
C ALA A 188 -15.79 -6.54 7.13
N ARG A 189 -16.09 -5.31 7.53
CA ARG A 189 -17.17 -4.52 6.93
C ARG A 189 -16.77 -3.94 5.59
N ASP A 190 -15.46 -3.89 5.34
CA ASP A 190 -14.85 -3.48 4.09
C ASP A 190 -13.85 -4.53 3.63
N ASP A 191 -13.46 -4.45 2.38
CA ASP A 191 -12.45 -5.30 1.80
C ASP A 191 -11.09 -5.00 2.43
N ILE A 192 -10.17 -5.94 2.45
CA ILE A 192 -8.83 -5.78 3.00
C ILE A 192 -7.82 -6.36 2.03
N ALA A 193 -6.85 -5.56 1.62
CA ALA A 193 -5.63 -6.02 1.02
C ALA A 193 -4.47 -5.85 2.02
N LEU A 194 -3.64 -6.87 2.16
CA LEU A 194 -2.50 -6.90 3.07
C LEU A 194 -1.32 -7.60 2.40
N ILE A 195 -0.17 -6.95 2.39
CA ILE A 195 1.12 -7.52 1.98
C ILE A 195 2.10 -7.41 3.14
N ILE A 196 2.76 -8.50 3.47
CA ILE A 196 3.83 -8.55 4.48
C ILE A 196 5.09 -9.12 3.81
N ILE A 197 6.16 -8.35 3.84
CA ILE A 197 7.44 -8.71 3.21
C ILE A 197 8.52 -8.70 4.29
N ARG A 198 9.12 -9.86 4.55
CA ARG A 198 10.33 -9.94 5.37
C ARG A 198 11.53 -9.59 4.49
N LEU A 199 12.27 -8.58 4.89
CA LEU A 199 13.41 -8.03 4.18
C LEU A 199 14.74 -8.62 4.63
#